data_325c91f404a21ec16bd4de946f6e22a3
#
_entry.id   325c91f404a21ec16bd4de946f6e22a3
#
_cell.length_a   1.000
_cell.length_b   1.000
_cell.length_c   1.000
_cell.angle_alpha   90.00
_cell.angle_beta   90.00
_cell.angle_gamma   90.00
#
_symmetry.space_group_name_H-M   'P 1'
#
loop_
_entity.id
_entity.type
_entity.pdbx_description
1 polymer ?
#
loop_
_entity_poly.entity_id
_entity_poly.type
_entity_poly.pdbx_seq_one_letter_code
_entity_poly.pdbx_strand_id
1 'polypeptide(L)'
;MIPQAPLSLGFSPCPNDTFIFCRLVEEAQNQQQPFFQHPYLEDVETLNLWAFEGRLEVTKLSFHAVAHLLDSYCILNSGSALGRGCGPLLIGREALPIQKLADKKIAIPGTYTTAALLFRMFAPESTNLVEMRFEQIIDAVALGAVDAGVIIHESRFTYAKAGLICLQDLGQWWEESFDAPLPLGCIGVKRELDSAQREEIDRRVADSLRWARAHPEKCYFFIKQYAQETEDTVIDQHIGLYVNEFSLDLGDEGRRAVELFIDEGRRRGVLPPGQESFFCSG
;
A
#
# COMPACT_ATOMS: atom_id res chain seq x y z
N MET A 1 16.99 12.29 18.00
CA MET A 1 16.45 12.95 19.23
C MET A 1 15.20 12.17 19.63
N ILE A 2 15.00 11.84 20.90
CA ILE A 2 13.75 11.19 21.37
C ILE A 2 12.68 12.29 21.40
N PRO A 3 11.49 12.09 20.78
CA PRO A 3 10.42 13.09 20.83
C PRO A 3 9.97 13.32 22.28
N GLN A 4 9.43 14.52 22.57
CA GLN A 4 8.91 14.83 23.91
C GLN A 4 7.73 13.94 24.33
N ALA A 5 6.96 13.44 23.36
CA ALA A 5 5.93 12.42 23.51
C ALA A 5 6.09 11.37 22.38
N PRO A 6 5.74 10.10 22.65
CA PRO A 6 5.79 9.08 21.61
C PRO A 6 4.90 9.45 20.41
N LEU A 7 5.43 9.27 19.19
CA LEU A 7 4.69 9.56 17.95
C LEU A 7 3.62 8.51 17.68
N SER A 8 2.48 8.92 17.12
CA SER A 8 1.47 8.00 16.64
C SER A 8 1.93 7.32 15.34
N LEU A 9 1.67 6.00 15.25
CA LEU A 9 2.05 5.15 14.14
C LEU A 9 0.84 4.31 13.69
N GLY A 10 0.56 4.27 12.39
CA GLY A 10 -0.44 3.39 11.80
C GLY A 10 0.08 2.64 10.58
N PHE A 11 -0.25 1.36 10.49
CA PHE A 11 0.06 0.53 9.33
C PHE A 11 -0.94 -0.61 9.16
N SER A 12 -0.93 -1.29 8.00
CA SER A 12 -1.91 -2.34 7.73
C SER A 12 -1.57 -3.63 8.47
N PRO A 13 -2.57 -4.47 8.82
CA PRO A 13 -2.33 -5.78 9.41
C PRO A 13 -1.74 -6.80 8.42
N CYS A 14 -1.50 -6.41 7.17
CA CYS A 14 -0.97 -7.30 6.14
C CYS A 14 0.46 -7.77 6.43
N PRO A 15 0.85 -8.97 5.95
CA PRO A 15 2.15 -9.58 6.27
C PRO A 15 3.37 -8.71 5.95
N ASN A 16 3.34 -7.92 4.87
CA ASN A 16 4.44 -7.03 4.51
C ASN A 16 4.65 -5.90 5.54
N ASP A 17 3.58 -5.25 5.99
CA ASP A 17 3.68 -4.15 6.95
C ASP A 17 4.00 -4.67 8.35
N THR A 18 3.32 -5.73 8.82
CA THR A 18 3.62 -6.35 10.11
C THR A 18 5.05 -6.90 10.16
N PHE A 19 5.63 -7.35 9.04
CA PHE A 19 7.03 -7.73 8.94
C PHE A 19 7.96 -6.52 9.07
N ILE A 20 7.70 -5.43 8.31
CA ILE A 20 8.52 -4.22 8.33
C ILE A 20 8.56 -3.60 9.74
N PHE A 21 7.40 -3.52 10.40
CA PHE A 21 7.25 -2.84 11.69
C PHE A 21 7.43 -3.73 12.92
N CYS A 22 7.68 -5.03 12.75
CA CYS A 22 7.77 -6.01 13.84
C CYS A 22 8.66 -5.55 15.00
N ARG A 23 9.87 -5.07 14.71
CA ARG A 23 10.82 -4.61 15.74
C ARG A 23 10.37 -3.34 16.44
N LEU A 24 9.78 -2.40 15.73
CA LEU A 24 9.27 -1.15 16.29
C LEU A 24 8.09 -1.40 17.24
N VAL A 25 7.23 -2.38 16.92
CA VAL A 25 6.14 -2.80 17.81
C VAL A 25 6.68 -3.43 19.08
N GLU A 26 7.67 -4.32 18.97
CA GLU A 26 8.34 -4.91 20.12
C GLU A 26 8.97 -3.83 21.04
N GLU A 27 9.61 -2.83 20.45
CA GLU A 27 10.19 -1.70 21.19
C GLU A 27 9.11 -0.84 21.87
N ALA A 28 8.00 -0.55 21.19
CA ALA A 28 6.89 0.22 21.77
C ALA A 28 6.26 -0.49 22.98
N GLN A 29 6.24 -1.82 22.99
CA GLN A 29 5.69 -2.60 24.10
C GLN A 29 6.64 -2.72 25.30
N ASN A 30 7.96 -2.74 25.06
CA ASN A 30 8.95 -3.11 26.08
C ASN A 30 9.77 -1.93 26.65
N GLN A 31 9.69 -0.73 26.06
CA GLN A 31 10.46 0.43 26.52
C GLN A 31 9.63 1.34 27.43
N GLN A 32 10.26 1.90 28.48
CA GLN A 32 9.60 2.87 29.36
C GLN A 32 9.30 4.21 28.67
N GLN A 33 10.12 4.57 27.68
CA GLN A 33 9.95 5.75 26.84
C GLN A 33 10.09 5.35 25.37
N PRO A 34 9.04 4.77 24.78
CA PRO A 34 9.09 4.33 23.38
C PRO A 34 9.10 5.54 22.45
N PHE A 35 9.71 5.36 21.27
CA PHE A 35 9.71 6.38 20.23
C PHE A 35 8.32 6.49 19.56
N PHE A 36 7.64 5.36 19.38
CA PHE A 36 6.26 5.30 18.89
C PHE A 36 5.31 4.83 19.99
N GLN A 37 4.07 5.30 19.93
CA GLN A 37 2.95 4.73 20.69
C GLN A 37 2.68 3.29 20.21
N HIS A 38 1.82 2.56 20.93
CA HIS A 38 1.26 1.31 20.42
C HIS A 38 0.59 1.60 19.07
N PRO A 39 0.94 0.90 17.98
CA PRO A 39 0.46 1.24 16.65
C PRO A 39 -1.02 0.95 16.46
N TYR A 40 -1.64 1.71 15.57
CA TYR A 40 -2.95 1.42 15.02
C TYR A 40 -2.80 0.49 13.82
N LEU A 41 -3.49 -0.65 13.85
CA LEU A 41 -3.52 -1.62 12.75
C LEU A 41 -4.90 -1.56 12.09
N GLU A 42 -4.94 -0.97 10.91
CA GLU A 42 -6.17 -0.76 10.14
C GLU A 42 -5.92 -1.04 8.66
N ASP A 43 -6.98 -1.31 7.91
CA ASP A 43 -6.84 -1.46 6.46
C ASP A 43 -6.33 -0.16 5.79
N VAL A 44 -5.73 -0.31 4.62
CA VAL A 44 -5.04 0.81 3.96
C VAL A 44 -5.99 1.97 3.60
N GLU A 45 -7.25 1.70 3.25
CA GLU A 45 -8.20 2.79 2.94
C GLU A 45 -8.62 3.54 4.20
N THR A 46 -8.82 2.85 5.31
CA THR A 46 -9.05 3.48 6.62
C THR A 46 -7.87 4.41 6.99
N LEU A 47 -6.62 3.94 6.81
CA LEU A 47 -5.43 4.76 7.07
C LEU A 47 -5.34 5.95 6.11
N ASN A 48 -5.67 5.77 4.81
CA ASN A 48 -5.78 6.86 3.86
C ASN A 48 -6.76 7.93 4.34
N LEU A 49 -7.98 7.53 4.75
CA LEU A 49 -9.01 8.45 5.25
C LEU A 49 -8.58 9.16 6.53
N TRP A 50 -7.93 8.47 7.46
CA TRP A 50 -7.37 9.07 8.66
C TRP A 50 -6.26 10.10 8.38
N ALA A 51 -5.51 9.91 7.31
CA ALA A 51 -4.51 10.88 6.90
C ALA A 51 -5.14 12.19 6.38
N PHE A 52 -6.28 12.13 5.68
CA PHE A 52 -7.04 13.34 5.31
C PHE A 52 -7.53 14.11 6.54
N GLU A 53 -7.78 13.42 7.65
CA GLU A 53 -8.12 14.03 8.93
C GLU A 53 -6.91 14.45 9.77
N GLY A 54 -5.68 14.13 9.30
CA GLY A 54 -4.44 14.44 10.00
C GLY A 54 -4.28 13.71 11.34
N ARG A 55 -4.85 12.49 11.49
CA ARG A 55 -4.89 11.78 12.78
C ARG A 55 -3.54 11.30 13.27
N LEU A 56 -2.66 10.84 12.36
CA LEU A 56 -1.42 10.16 12.72
C LEU A 56 -0.20 10.94 12.21
N GLU A 57 0.88 10.99 13.01
CA GLU A 57 2.15 11.58 12.58
C GLU A 57 2.86 10.73 11.54
N VAL A 58 2.79 9.39 11.70
CA VAL A 58 3.42 8.41 10.80
C VAL A 58 2.40 7.35 10.42
N THR A 59 2.19 7.15 9.12
CA THR A 59 1.15 6.21 8.67
C THR A 59 1.48 5.57 7.34
N LYS A 60 1.06 4.31 7.16
CA LYS A 60 1.00 3.69 5.85
C LYS A 60 -0.02 4.40 4.99
N LEU A 61 0.34 4.69 3.75
CA LEU A 61 -0.52 5.34 2.76
C LEU A 61 -0.39 4.66 1.40
N SER A 62 -1.48 4.70 0.64
CA SER A 62 -1.42 4.44 -0.80
C SER A 62 -0.77 5.64 -1.51
N PHE A 63 -0.02 5.40 -2.60
CA PHE A 63 0.52 6.51 -3.40
C PHE A 63 -0.60 7.38 -4.00
N HIS A 64 -1.80 6.83 -4.20
CA HIS A 64 -2.97 7.61 -4.56
C HIS A 64 -3.33 8.64 -3.48
N ALA A 65 -3.47 8.19 -2.24
CA ALA A 65 -3.84 9.06 -1.12
C ALA A 65 -2.78 10.15 -0.90
N VAL A 66 -1.49 9.79 -0.88
CA VAL A 66 -0.43 10.75 -0.62
C VAL A 66 -0.35 11.84 -1.70
N ALA A 67 -0.69 11.53 -2.95
CA ALA A 67 -0.74 12.52 -4.03
C ALA A 67 -1.75 13.66 -3.78
N HIS A 68 -2.75 13.44 -2.92
CA HIS A 68 -3.70 14.45 -2.46
C HIS A 68 -3.28 15.15 -1.15
N LEU A 69 -2.24 14.65 -0.47
CA LEU A 69 -1.85 15.05 0.89
C LEU A 69 -0.45 15.67 0.94
N LEU A 70 0.15 16.02 -0.20
CA LEU A 70 1.53 16.50 -0.28
C LEU A 70 1.80 17.80 0.50
N ASP A 71 0.77 18.60 0.79
CA ASP A 71 0.88 19.77 1.67
C ASP A 71 1.08 19.37 3.15
N SER A 72 0.55 18.21 3.56
CA SER A 72 0.50 17.76 4.95
C SER A 72 1.49 16.64 5.26
N TYR A 73 1.74 15.77 4.29
CA TYR A 73 2.61 14.60 4.42
C TYR A 73 3.72 14.59 3.39
N CYS A 74 4.85 14.00 3.74
CA CYS A 74 5.92 13.62 2.81
C CYS A 74 6.21 12.12 2.93
N ILE A 75 6.85 11.55 1.92
CA ILE A 75 7.15 10.12 1.80
C ILE A 75 8.54 9.84 2.37
N LEU A 76 8.66 8.82 3.23
CA LEU A 76 9.95 8.27 3.64
C LEU A 76 10.62 7.49 2.49
N ASN A 77 11.94 7.36 2.55
CA ASN A 77 12.67 6.45 1.65
C ASN A 77 12.44 4.98 2.01
N SER A 78 12.20 4.67 3.28
CA SER A 78 11.99 3.32 3.78
C SER A 78 10.51 2.97 3.96
N GLY A 79 10.20 1.67 4.00
CA GLY A 79 8.87 1.13 4.28
C GLY A 79 7.93 1.08 3.07
N SER A 80 8.38 1.44 1.88
CA SER A 80 7.55 1.39 0.66
C SER A 80 7.32 -0.03 0.17
N ALA A 81 6.10 -0.28 -0.33
CA ALA A 81 5.75 -1.40 -1.18
C ALA A 81 5.77 -0.91 -2.63
N LEU A 82 6.81 -1.28 -3.36
CA LEU A 82 7.06 -0.89 -4.74
C LEU A 82 7.83 -2.02 -5.41
N GLY A 83 7.49 -2.36 -6.65
CA GLY A 83 8.19 -3.44 -7.32
C GLY A 83 7.58 -3.81 -8.67
N ARG A 84 8.04 -4.94 -9.21
CA ARG A 84 7.53 -5.55 -10.44
C ARG A 84 6.77 -6.84 -10.12
N GLY A 85 5.75 -7.17 -10.93
CA GLY A 85 4.92 -8.36 -10.74
C GLY A 85 4.01 -8.33 -9.50
N CYS A 86 3.89 -7.21 -8.81
CA CYS A 86 3.19 -7.07 -7.53
C CYS A 86 1.87 -6.29 -7.61
N GLY A 87 1.39 -6.01 -8.83
CA GLY A 87 0.23 -5.15 -9.04
C GLY A 87 -1.12 -5.76 -8.65
N PRO A 88 -2.16 -4.92 -8.55
CA PRO A 88 -3.53 -5.36 -8.40
C PRO A 88 -3.99 -6.19 -9.60
N LEU A 89 -4.93 -7.11 -9.37
CA LEU A 89 -5.57 -7.88 -10.43
C LEU A 89 -7.02 -7.45 -10.60
N LEU A 90 -7.45 -7.28 -11.84
CA LEU A 90 -8.87 -7.24 -12.19
C LEU A 90 -9.34 -8.68 -12.40
N ILE A 91 -10.33 -9.12 -11.61
CA ILE A 91 -10.87 -10.49 -11.64
C ILE A 91 -12.35 -10.49 -12.03
N GLY A 92 -12.80 -11.60 -12.58
CA GLY A 92 -14.20 -11.83 -12.96
C GLY A 92 -14.58 -13.30 -12.95
N ARG A 93 -15.86 -13.58 -13.14
CA ARG A 93 -16.37 -14.97 -13.24
C ARG A 93 -16.10 -15.60 -14.60
N GLU A 94 -16.08 -14.79 -15.64
CA GLU A 94 -15.90 -15.22 -17.05
C GLU A 94 -15.11 -14.17 -17.82
N ALA A 95 -14.60 -14.53 -18.98
CA ALA A 95 -13.88 -13.61 -19.85
C ALA A 95 -14.73 -12.39 -20.20
N LEU A 96 -14.24 -11.21 -19.89
CA LEU A 96 -14.90 -9.93 -20.12
C LEU A 96 -13.97 -9.04 -20.95
N PRO A 97 -14.34 -8.69 -22.20
CA PRO A 97 -13.55 -7.76 -22.99
C PRO A 97 -13.43 -6.40 -22.31
N ILE A 98 -12.23 -5.81 -22.33
CA ILE A 98 -11.94 -4.52 -21.69
C ILE A 98 -12.89 -3.42 -22.15
N GLN A 99 -13.26 -3.42 -23.44
CA GLN A 99 -14.18 -2.45 -24.03
C GLN A 99 -15.60 -2.49 -23.42
N LYS A 100 -15.95 -3.60 -22.75
CA LYS A 100 -17.24 -3.76 -22.08
C LYS A 100 -17.21 -3.38 -20.60
N LEU A 101 -16.06 -3.00 -20.06
CA LEU A 101 -15.94 -2.61 -18.65
C LEU A 101 -16.72 -1.33 -18.31
N ALA A 102 -16.91 -0.43 -19.27
CA ALA A 102 -17.63 0.84 -19.09
C ALA A 102 -19.06 0.64 -18.55
N ASP A 103 -19.75 -0.43 -18.98
CA ASP A 103 -21.12 -0.74 -18.58
C ASP A 103 -21.21 -1.65 -17.35
N LYS A 104 -20.08 -1.98 -16.72
CA LYS A 104 -19.99 -2.96 -15.66
C LYS A 104 -19.86 -2.33 -14.28
N LYS A 105 -20.41 -3.04 -13.28
CA LYS A 105 -20.27 -2.70 -11.88
C LYS A 105 -18.99 -3.33 -11.35
N ILE A 106 -17.99 -2.50 -11.02
CA ILE A 106 -16.65 -2.93 -10.65
C ILE A 106 -16.40 -2.65 -9.16
N ALA A 107 -16.05 -3.68 -8.40
CA ALA A 107 -15.61 -3.50 -7.02
C ALA A 107 -14.19 -2.96 -6.95
N ILE A 108 -13.94 -2.00 -6.07
CA ILE A 108 -12.62 -1.46 -5.75
C ILE A 108 -12.36 -1.53 -4.23
N PRO A 109 -11.10 -1.71 -3.80
CA PRO A 109 -10.76 -1.90 -2.38
C PRO A 109 -10.72 -0.61 -1.56
N GLY A 110 -11.11 0.51 -2.14
CA GLY A 110 -11.13 1.83 -1.55
C GLY A 110 -10.86 2.91 -2.59
N THR A 111 -11.49 4.06 -2.41
CA THR A 111 -11.45 5.18 -3.38
C THR A 111 -10.05 5.75 -3.53
N TYR A 112 -9.27 5.82 -2.42
CA TYR A 112 -7.92 6.39 -2.41
C TYR A 112 -6.80 5.35 -2.46
N THR A 113 -7.13 4.08 -2.72
CA THR A 113 -6.11 3.05 -2.93
C THR A 113 -5.38 3.24 -4.26
N THR A 114 -4.11 2.88 -4.30
CA THR A 114 -3.33 2.83 -5.56
C THR A 114 -3.97 1.90 -6.59
N ALA A 115 -4.62 0.84 -6.14
CA ALA A 115 -5.37 -0.09 -6.98
C ALA A 115 -6.52 0.60 -7.73
N ALA A 116 -7.29 1.45 -7.04
CA ALA A 116 -8.37 2.23 -7.67
C ALA A 116 -7.81 3.27 -8.65
N LEU A 117 -6.70 3.95 -8.32
CA LEU A 117 -6.05 4.88 -9.24
C LEU A 117 -5.57 4.18 -10.51
N LEU A 118 -4.88 3.06 -10.35
CA LEU A 118 -4.35 2.28 -11.47
C LEU A 118 -5.47 1.76 -12.38
N PHE A 119 -6.58 1.28 -11.78
CA PHE A 119 -7.76 0.86 -12.54
C PHE A 119 -8.38 2.02 -13.31
N ARG A 120 -8.51 3.21 -12.71
CA ARG A 120 -9.02 4.42 -13.41
C ARG A 120 -8.10 4.86 -14.55
N MET A 121 -6.79 4.69 -14.41
CA MET A 121 -5.84 4.95 -15.51
C MET A 121 -5.96 3.91 -16.62
N PHE A 122 -6.21 2.64 -16.29
CA PHE A 122 -6.36 1.54 -17.24
C PHE A 122 -7.69 1.59 -18.01
N ALA A 123 -8.80 1.82 -17.30
CA ALA A 123 -10.16 1.79 -17.83
C ALA A 123 -10.93 3.10 -17.48
N PRO A 124 -10.56 4.24 -18.05
CA PRO A 124 -11.11 5.55 -17.67
C PRO A 124 -12.61 5.70 -17.93
N GLU A 125 -13.17 4.94 -18.86
CA GLU A 125 -14.60 4.94 -19.17
C GLU A 125 -15.45 4.17 -18.14
N SER A 126 -14.81 3.38 -17.25
CA SER A 126 -15.49 2.58 -16.23
C SER A 126 -15.76 3.43 -14.99
N THR A 127 -16.96 3.99 -14.91
CA THR A 127 -17.35 4.94 -13.83
C THR A 127 -18.22 4.31 -12.75
N ASN A 128 -18.81 3.14 -12.98
CA ASN A 128 -19.67 2.45 -12.01
C ASN A 128 -18.80 1.64 -11.01
N LEU A 129 -18.09 2.34 -10.15
CA LEU A 129 -17.20 1.77 -9.15
C LEU A 129 -17.93 1.64 -7.81
N VAL A 130 -17.77 0.48 -7.16
CA VAL A 130 -18.34 0.19 -5.84
C VAL A 130 -17.21 -0.07 -4.87
N GLU A 131 -17.08 0.81 -3.90
CA GLU A 131 -16.12 0.64 -2.82
C GLU A 131 -16.59 -0.42 -1.84
N MET A 132 -15.67 -1.31 -1.45
CA MET A 132 -15.88 -2.30 -0.38
C MET A 132 -14.54 -2.73 0.20
N ARG A 133 -14.57 -3.32 1.38
CA ARG A 133 -13.36 -3.87 2.00
C ARG A 133 -12.76 -4.95 1.09
N PHE A 134 -11.42 -4.96 0.96
CA PHE A 134 -10.73 -5.80 -0.01
C PHE A 134 -11.03 -7.30 0.15
N GLU A 135 -11.21 -7.78 1.38
CA GLU A 135 -11.56 -9.16 1.69
C GLU A 135 -12.95 -9.59 1.19
N GLN A 136 -13.85 -8.64 0.91
CA GLN A 136 -15.22 -8.91 0.43
C GLN A 136 -15.29 -9.01 -1.09
N ILE A 137 -14.28 -8.54 -1.82
CA ILE A 137 -14.33 -8.41 -3.29
C ILE A 137 -14.46 -9.77 -3.97
N ILE A 138 -13.68 -10.78 -3.55
CA ILE A 138 -13.74 -12.13 -4.13
C ILE A 138 -15.16 -12.69 -4.03
N ASP A 139 -15.78 -12.64 -2.85
CA ASP A 139 -17.12 -13.14 -2.65
C ASP A 139 -18.16 -12.33 -3.43
N ALA A 140 -18.04 -11.00 -3.47
CA ALA A 140 -18.94 -10.14 -4.21
C ALA A 140 -18.93 -10.45 -5.72
N VAL A 141 -17.75 -10.74 -6.29
CA VAL A 141 -17.61 -11.15 -7.69
C VAL A 141 -18.19 -12.57 -7.90
N ALA A 142 -17.83 -13.52 -7.02
CA ALA A 142 -18.27 -14.92 -7.15
C ALA A 142 -19.80 -15.03 -7.07
N LEU A 143 -20.44 -14.29 -6.16
CA LEU A 143 -21.90 -14.27 -5.99
C LEU A 143 -22.63 -13.41 -7.04
N GLY A 144 -21.92 -12.66 -7.88
CA GLY A 144 -22.53 -11.81 -8.91
C GLY A 144 -23.13 -10.50 -8.38
N ALA A 145 -22.76 -10.06 -7.17
CA ALA A 145 -23.14 -8.77 -6.63
C ALA A 145 -22.48 -7.60 -7.41
N VAL A 146 -21.31 -7.88 -8.00
CA VAL A 146 -20.59 -7.03 -8.96
C VAL A 146 -20.16 -7.88 -10.16
N ASP A 147 -19.87 -7.23 -11.30
CA ASP A 147 -19.46 -7.92 -12.53
C ASP A 147 -17.99 -8.35 -12.50
N ALA A 148 -17.13 -7.49 -11.94
CA ALA A 148 -15.69 -7.70 -11.76
C ALA A 148 -15.20 -6.97 -10.51
N GLY A 149 -13.95 -7.24 -10.10
CA GLY A 149 -13.38 -6.59 -8.94
C GLY A 149 -11.86 -6.44 -9.04
N VAL A 150 -11.36 -5.36 -8.47
CA VAL A 150 -9.91 -5.11 -8.34
C VAL A 150 -9.45 -5.62 -6.99
N ILE A 151 -8.64 -6.66 -6.99
CA ILE A 151 -8.12 -7.28 -5.77
C ILE A 151 -6.66 -6.89 -5.49
N ILE A 152 -6.33 -6.86 -4.20
CA ILE A 152 -5.02 -6.50 -3.66
C ILE A 152 -4.57 -7.52 -2.61
N HIS A 153 -3.36 -7.35 -2.09
CA HIS A 153 -2.82 -8.14 -0.98
C HIS A 153 -2.82 -9.65 -1.27
N GLU A 154 -3.09 -10.46 -0.25
CA GLU A 154 -3.15 -11.92 -0.33
C GLU A 154 -4.27 -12.47 -1.24
N SER A 155 -5.30 -11.69 -1.51
CA SER A 155 -6.36 -12.05 -2.47
C SER A 155 -5.80 -12.43 -3.85
N ARG A 156 -4.63 -11.88 -4.22
CA ARG A 156 -3.90 -12.24 -5.45
C ARG A 156 -3.53 -13.73 -5.51
N PHE A 157 -3.34 -14.38 -4.36
CA PHE A 157 -2.94 -15.79 -4.28
C PHE A 157 -4.14 -16.73 -4.10
N THR A 158 -5.33 -16.21 -3.77
CA THR A 158 -6.47 -17.03 -3.33
C THR A 158 -7.68 -16.95 -4.25
N TYR A 159 -7.83 -15.92 -5.09
CA TYR A 159 -9.03 -15.70 -5.93
C TYR A 159 -9.40 -16.90 -6.84
N ALA A 160 -8.41 -17.64 -7.34
CA ALA A 160 -8.65 -18.80 -8.21
C ALA A 160 -9.35 -19.96 -7.48
N LYS A 161 -9.19 -20.06 -6.13
CA LYS A 161 -9.91 -21.06 -5.31
C LYS A 161 -11.43 -20.82 -5.33
N ALA A 162 -11.87 -19.58 -5.57
CA ALA A 162 -13.28 -19.22 -5.72
C ALA A 162 -13.83 -19.42 -7.17
N GLY A 163 -13.04 -20.03 -8.07
CA GLY A 163 -13.43 -20.26 -9.47
C GLY A 163 -13.39 -19.00 -10.33
N LEU A 164 -12.75 -17.93 -9.86
CA LEU A 164 -12.61 -16.68 -10.58
C LEU A 164 -11.37 -16.69 -11.48
N ILE A 165 -11.40 -15.87 -12.52
CA ILE A 165 -10.30 -15.71 -13.48
C ILE A 165 -9.72 -14.30 -13.44
N CYS A 166 -8.44 -14.17 -13.72
CA CYS A 166 -7.79 -12.88 -13.94
C CYS A 166 -8.19 -12.36 -15.33
N LEU A 167 -8.84 -11.19 -15.36
CA LEU A 167 -9.19 -10.47 -16.60
C LEU A 167 -8.02 -9.63 -17.08
N GLN A 168 -7.30 -9.00 -16.14
CA GLN A 168 -6.13 -8.19 -16.40
C GLN A 168 -5.24 -8.12 -15.14
N ASP A 169 -3.93 -8.34 -15.30
CA ASP A 169 -2.95 -7.92 -14.33
C ASP A 169 -2.63 -6.44 -14.59
N LEU A 170 -3.07 -5.56 -13.67
CA LEU A 170 -2.89 -4.12 -13.81
C LEU A 170 -1.42 -3.70 -13.59
N GLY A 171 -0.67 -4.48 -12.81
CA GLY A 171 0.76 -4.27 -12.63
C GLY A 171 1.53 -4.57 -13.91
N GLN A 172 1.23 -5.70 -14.55
CA GLN A 172 1.82 -6.05 -15.85
C GLN A 172 1.51 -4.98 -16.90
N TRP A 173 0.24 -4.51 -16.95
CA TRP A 173 -0.14 -3.41 -17.84
C TRP A 173 0.69 -2.15 -17.60
N TRP A 174 0.94 -1.78 -16.32
CA TRP A 174 1.77 -0.63 -15.97
C TRP A 174 3.21 -0.82 -16.44
N GLU A 175 3.81 -1.96 -16.12
CA GLU A 175 5.19 -2.28 -16.46
C GLU A 175 5.43 -2.31 -17.98
N GLU A 176 4.50 -2.90 -18.75
CA GLU A 176 4.56 -2.92 -20.22
C GLU A 176 4.36 -1.53 -20.84
N SER A 177 3.55 -0.67 -20.19
CA SER A 177 3.24 0.67 -20.72
C SER A 177 4.33 1.69 -20.43
N PHE A 178 5.04 1.57 -19.30
CA PHE A 178 5.94 2.62 -18.80
C PHE A 178 7.36 2.13 -18.49
N ASP A 179 7.65 0.85 -18.60
CA ASP A 179 8.94 0.21 -18.24
C ASP A 179 9.44 0.64 -16.85
N ALA A 180 8.55 0.76 -15.89
CA ALA A 180 8.83 1.21 -14.54
C ALA A 180 8.23 0.25 -13.50
N PRO A 181 8.88 0.06 -12.33
CA PRO A 181 8.25 -0.65 -11.23
C PRO A 181 7.00 0.10 -10.76
N LEU A 182 6.01 -0.63 -10.22
CA LEU A 182 4.75 -0.08 -9.77
C LEU A 182 4.82 0.36 -8.31
N PRO A 183 4.61 1.64 -7.98
CA PRO A 183 4.43 2.11 -6.61
C PRO A 183 3.05 1.70 -6.09
N LEU A 184 2.98 1.00 -4.94
CA LEU A 184 1.71 0.57 -4.32
C LEU A 184 1.38 1.36 -3.07
N GLY A 185 2.31 1.42 -2.12
CA GLY A 185 2.14 2.13 -0.86
C GLY A 185 3.46 2.58 -0.25
N CYS A 186 3.39 3.60 0.58
CA CYS A 186 4.54 4.22 1.24
C CYS A 186 4.27 4.47 2.71
N ILE A 187 5.27 4.94 3.43
CA ILE A 187 5.10 5.51 4.76
C ILE A 187 5.08 7.03 4.62
N GLY A 188 3.93 7.61 4.94
CA GLY A 188 3.74 9.06 5.03
C GLY A 188 4.09 9.57 6.41
N VAL A 189 4.77 10.71 6.46
CA VAL A 189 5.13 11.40 7.70
C VAL A 189 4.66 12.85 7.61
N LYS A 190 4.04 13.37 8.66
CA LYS A 190 3.60 14.75 8.71
C LYS A 190 4.76 15.73 8.50
N ARG A 191 4.55 16.70 7.63
CA ARG A 191 5.53 17.77 7.33
C ARG A 191 5.80 18.69 8.50
N GLU A 192 4.89 18.79 9.47
CA GLU A 192 5.06 19.61 10.69
C GLU A 192 6.17 19.08 11.61
N LEU A 193 6.55 17.80 11.50
CA LEU A 193 7.72 17.25 12.16
C LEU A 193 8.99 17.87 11.55
N ASP A 194 9.98 18.17 12.39
CA ASP A 194 11.25 18.71 11.90
C ASP A 194 12.05 17.69 11.07
N SER A 195 13.04 18.16 10.30
CA SER A 195 13.83 17.29 9.41
C SER A 195 14.57 16.20 10.18
N ALA A 196 15.11 16.50 11.35
CA ALA A 196 15.84 15.53 12.16
C ALA A 196 14.91 14.43 12.70
N GLN A 197 13.67 14.77 13.04
CA GLN A 197 12.64 13.78 13.42
C GLN A 197 12.28 12.88 12.24
N ARG A 198 12.06 13.46 11.06
CA ARG A 198 11.72 12.69 9.85
C ARG A 198 12.85 11.75 9.43
N GLU A 199 14.10 12.20 9.48
CA GLU A 199 15.28 11.37 9.22
C GLU A 199 15.42 10.22 10.23
N GLU A 200 15.17 10.49 11.52
CA GLU A 200 15.21 9.47 12.56
C GLU A 200 14.10 8.43 12.39
N ILE A 201 12.89 8.84 11.97
CA ILE A 201 11.78 7.94 11.64
C ILE A 201 12.18 7.03 10.48
N ASP A 202 12.70 7.60 9.40
CA ASP A 202 13.15 6.87 8.21
C ASP A 202 14.21 5.82 8.57
N ARG A 203 15.24 6.23 9.33
CA ARG A 203 16.27 5.33 9.83
C ARG A 203 15.68 4.18 10.66
N ARG A 204 14.75 4.46 11.58
CA ARG A 204 14.13 3.44 12.44
C ARG A 204 13.31 2.44 11.66
N VAL A 205 12.56 2.87 10.65
CA VAL A 205 11.80 1.97 9.77
C VAL A 205 12.77 1.06 9.00
N ALA A 206 13.84 1.63 8.42
CA ALA A 206 14.87 0.85 7.74
C ALA A 206 15.57 -0.16 8.68
N ASP A 207 15.92 0.26 9.91
CA ASP A 207 16.56 -0.61 10.90
C ASP A 207 15.62 -1.73 11.38
N SER A 208 14.33 -1.44 11.54
CA SER A 208 13.31 -2.45 11.85
C SER A 208 13.25 -3.53 10.76
N LEU A 209 13.23 -3.12 9.49
CA LEU A 209 13.24 -4.05 8.37
C LEU A 209 14.54 -4.87 8.29
N ARG A 210 15.70 -4.25 8.49
CA ARG A 210 16.99 -4.99 8.56
C ARG A 210 16.96 -6.05 9.65
N TRP A 211 16.44 -5.69 10.83
CA TRP A 211 16.30 -6.61 11.94
C TRP A 211 15.33 -7.75 11.61
N ALA A 212 14.17 -7.46 11.03
CA ALA A 212 13.19 -8.46 10.63
C ALA A 212 13.76 -9.45 9.60
N ARG A 213 14.52 -8.97 8.61
CA ARG A 213 15.22 -9.81 7.63
C ARG A 213 16.27 -10.73 8.28
N ALA A 214 16.93 -10.28 9.34
CA ALA A 214 17.90 -11.08 10.09
C ALA A 214 17.27 -12.06 11.08
N HIS A 215 16.01 -11.85 11.47
CA HIS A 215 15.29 -12.65 12.48
C HIS A 215 13.84 -12.91 12.07
N PRO A 216 13.57 -13.45 10.87
CA PRO A 216 12.22 -13.61 10.35
C PRO A 216 11.32 -14.43 11.26
N GLU A 217 11.89 -15.46 11.92
CA GLU A 217 11.16 -16.34 12.84
C GLU A 217 10.53 -15.60 14.04
N LYS A 218 11.12 -14.45 14.43
CA LYS A 218 10.57 -13.65 15.53
C LYS A 218 9.37 -12.82 15.12
N CYS A 219 9.23 -12.53 13.84
CA CYS A 219 8.12 -11.74 13.30
C CYS A 219 6.86 -12.59 13.08
N TYR A 220 6.99 -13.90 12.85
CA TYR A 220 5.86 -14.77 12.47
C TYR A 220 4.71 -14.79 13.49
N PHE A 221 5.03 -14.78 14.78
CA PHE A 221 3.97 -14.74 15.81
C PHE A 221 3.13 -13.47 15.69
N PHE A 222 3.79 -12.32 15.53
CA PHE A 222 3.11 -11.03 15.36
C PHE A 222 2.33 -10.98 14.04
N ILE A 223 2.91 -11.44 12.93
CA ILE A 223 2.26 -11.48 11.62
C ILE A 223 0.98 -12.32 11.70
N LYS A 224 1.05 -13.55 12.19
CA LYS A 224 -0.09 -14.48 12.28
C LYS A 224 -1.21 -13.99 13.21
N GLN A 225 -0.89 -13.14 14.16
CA GLN A 225 -1.90 -12.56 15.05
C GLN A 225 -2.87 -11.63 14.28
N TYR A 226 -2.43 -11.04 13.16
CA TYR A 226 -3.19 -10.01 12.43
C TYR A 226 -3.46 -10.36 10.97
N ALA A 227 -2.70 -11.27 10.37
CA ALA A 227 -2.89 -11.68 8.98
C ALA A 227 -4.26 -12.32 8.75
N GLN A 228 -4.91 -11.98 7.64
CA GLN A 228 -6.18 -12.59 7.22
C GLN A 228 -5.96 -14.05 6.78
N GLU A 229 -4.89 -14.30 6.03
CA GLU A 229 -4.45 -15.63 5.63
C GLU A 229 -3.32 -16.10 6.56
N THR A 230 -3.50 -17.25 7.18
CA THR A 230 -2.58 -17.77 8.21
C THR A 230 -1.67 -18.90 7.72
N GLU A 231 -1.84 -19.34 6.46
CA GLU A 231 -0.95 -20.33 5.84
C GLU A 231 0.46 -19.75 5.64
N ASP A 232 1.47 -20.41 6.18
CA ASP A 232 2.88 -19.94 6.11
C ASP A 232 3.33 -19.67 4.68
N THR A 233 2.94 -20.55 3.75
CA THR A 233 3.27 -20.40 2.33
C THR A 233 2.70 -19.12 1.71
N VAL A 234 1.50 -18.69 2.11
CA VAL A 234 0.88 -17.45 1.63
C VAL A 234 1.54 -16.24 2.26
N ILE A 235 1.86 -16.30 3.56
CA ILE A 235 2.61 -15.26 4.27
C ILE A 235 3.98 -15.05 3.62
N ASP A 236 4.73 -16.14 3.35
CA ASP A 236 6.05 -16.08 2.72
C ASP A 236 5.99 -15.50 1.30
N GLN A 237 5.01 -15.93 0.51
CA GLN A 237 4.80 -15.39 -0.83
C GLN A 237 4.47 -13.90 -0.79
N HIS A 238 3.63 -13.48 0.17
CA HIS A 238 3.27 -12.08 0.35
C HIS A 238 4.49 -11.24 0.74
N ILE A 239 5.25 -11.65 1.76
CA ILE A 239 6.47 -10.96 2.18
C ILE A 239 7.47 -10.92 1.01
N GLY A 240 7.72 -12.05 0.36
CA GLY A 240 8.67 -12.14 -0.75
C GLY A 240 8.30 -11.26 -1.96
N LEU A 241 7.01 -11.00 -2.18
CA LEU A 241 6.54 -10.16 -3.28
C LEU A 241 6.61 -8.65 -2.95
N TYR A 242 6.24 -8.26 -1.73
CA TYR A 242 6.05 -6.85 -1.37
C TYR A 242 7.18 -6.24 -0.55
N VAL A 243 8.07 -7.05 0.05
CA VAL A 243 9.20 -6.58 0.87
C VAL A 243 10.51 -6.85 0.14
N ASN A 244 11.06 -5.84 -0.49
CA ASN A 244 12.26 -5.92 -1.33
C ASN A 244 13.24 -4.77 -1.02
N GLU A 245 14.20 -4.49 -1.90
CA GLU A 245 15.18 -3.41 -1.70
C GLU A 245 14.52 -2.03 -1.66
N PHE A 246 13.44 -1.81 -2.43
CA PHE A 246 12.67 -0.55 -2.36
C PHE A 246 11.97 -0.36 -1.00
N SER A 247 11.70 -1.44 -0.27
CA SER A 247 11.19 -1.34 1.10
C SER A 247 12.26 -0.88 2.09
N LEU A 248 13.54 -1.12 1.79
CA LEU A 248 14.65 -0.66 2.60
C LEU A 248 15.04 0.78 2.28
N ASP A 249 15.10 1.09 0.99
CA ASP A 249 15.40 2.43 0.46
C ASP A 249 14.84 2.53 -0.97
N LEU A 250 14.02 3.54 -1.25
CA LEU A 250 13.50 3.79 -2.60
C LEU A 250 14.62 3.98 -3.61
N GLY A 251 15.73 4.61 -3.22
CA GLY A 251 16.79 4.98 -4.13
C GLY A 251 16.30 5.85 -5.30
N ASP A 252 17.18 6.10 -6.26
CA ASP A 252 16.83 6.93 -7.44
C ASP A 252 15.80 6.27 -8.35
N GLU A 253 15.83 4.94 -8.50
CA GLU A 253 14.87 4.21 -9.33
C GLU A 253 13.47 4.27 -8.74
N GLY A 254 13.32 3.98 -7.44
CA GLY A 254 12.03 4.02 -6.76
C GLY A 254 11.45 5.43 -6.73
N ARG A 255 12.27 6.46 -6.47
CA ARG A 255 11.83 7.86 -6.51
C ARG A 255 11.31 8.24 -7.90
N ARG A 256 12.05 7.93 -8.98
CA ARG A 256 11.59 8.16 -10.36
C ARG A 256 10.30 7.41 -10.69
N ALA A 257 10.13 6.18 -10.20
CA ALA A 257 8.91 5.42 -10.40
C ALA A 257 7.70 6.08 -9.71
N VAL A 258 7.88 6.60 -8.50
CA VAL A 258 6.84 7.37 -7.79
C VAL A 258 6.47 8.65 -8.54
N GLU A 259 7.45 9.43 -8.97
CA GLU A 259 7.26 10.65 -9.74
C GLU A 259 6.47 10.35 -11.03
N LEU A 260 6.94 9.37 -11.80
CA LEU A 260 6.27 8.94 -13.04
C LEU A 260 4.82 8.52 -12.80
N PHE A 261 4.56 7.76 -11.73
CA PHE A 261 3.22 7.26 -11.42
C PHE A 261 2.24 8.40 -11.08
N ILE A 262 2.68 9.35 -10.28
CA ILE A 262 1.86 10.51 -9.88
C ILE A 262 1.67 11.45 -11.08
N ASP A 263 2.72 11.72 -11.85
CA ASP A 263 2.64 12.59 -13.03
C ASP A 263 1.73 12.00 -14.10
N GLU A 264 1.75 10.69 -14.30
CA GLU A 264 0.84 10.02 -15.24
C GLU A 264 -0.62 10.10 -14.75
N GLY A 265 -0.86 9.95 -13.45
CA GLY A 265 -2.18 10.17 -12.85
C GLY A 265 -2.69 11.60 -13.05
N ARG A 266 -1.81 12.60 -12.88
CA ARG A 266 -2.09 14.02 -13.15
C ARG A 266 -2.38 14.27 -14.63
N ARG A 267 -1.53 13.74 -15.51
CA ARG A 267 -1.68 13.88 -16.96
C ARG A 267 -3.00 13.32 -17.47
N ARG A 268 -3.50 12.24 -16.88
CA ARG A 268 -4.80 11.63 -17.20
C ARG A 268 -5.99 12.30 -16.49
N GLY A 269 -5.75 13.29 -15.66
CA GLY A 269 -6.78 14.01 -14.92
C GLY A 269 -7.44 13.22 -13.79
N VAL A 270 -6.81 12.11 -13.34
CA VAL A 270 -7.31 11.29 -12.23
C VAL A 270 -6.67 11.67 -10.88
N LEU A 271 -5.62 12.50 -10.90
CA LEU A 271 -5.02 13.13 -9.74
C LEU A 271 -5.07 14.65 -9.85
N PRO A 272 -5.11 15.39 -8.72
CA PRO A 272 -5.04 16.84 -8.74
C PRO A 272 -3.68 17.32 -9.22
N PRO A 273 -3.61 18.53 -9.85
CA PRO A 273 -2.35 19.17 -10.13
C PRO A 273 -1.62 19.52 -8.82
N GLY A 274 -0.28 19.56 -8.85
CA GLY A 274 0.55 19.94 -7.71
C GLY A 274 2.02 20.00 -8.12
N GLN A 275 2.81 20.71 -7.34
CA GLN A 275 4.25 20.91 -7.55
C GLN A 275 5.07 20.63 -6.28
N GLU A 276 4.43 20.17 -5.22
CA GLU A 276 5.06 19.90 -3.94
C GLU A 276 6.05 18.73 -4.06
N SER A 277 7.12 18.79 -3.27
CA SER A 277 8.07 17.69 -3.16
C SER A 277 7.37 16.46 -2.57
N PHE A 278 7.59 15.29 -3.15
CA PHE A 278 7.01 14.04 -2.65
C PHE A 278 7.71 13.54 -1.38
N PHE A 279 9.01 13.71 -1.30
CA PHE A 279 9.86 13.05 -0.31
C PHE A 279 10.19 13.93 0.88
N CYS A 280 10.47 13.30 2.04
CA CYS A 280 10.84 13.98 3.27
C CYS A 280 12.26 14.55 3.26
N SER A 281 13.14 13.95 2.46
CA SER A 281 14.51 14.42 2.18
C SER A 281 14.64 14.68 0.68
N GLY A 282 15.23 15.83 0.34
CA GLY A 282 15.49 16.22 -1.05
C GLY A 282 16.56 15.37 -1.71
#